data_4800e50bf3fc343807ffa78955c5ee74
#
_entry.id   4800e50bf3fc343807ffa78955c5ee74
#
_cell.length_a   1.000
_cell.length_b   1.000
_cell.length_c   1.000
_cell.angle_alpha   90.00
_cell.angle_beta   90.00
_cell.angle_gamma   90.00
#
_symmetry.space_group_name_H-M   'P 1'
#
loop_
_entity.id
_entity.type
_entity.pdbx_description
1 polymer ?
#
loop_
_entity_poly.entity_id
_entity_poly.type
_entity_poly.pdbx_seq_one_letter_code
_entity_poly.pdbx_strand_id
1 'polypeptide(L)'
;MAGYSPTFSWRLGLSISEVEICNLAIAKVGSDSFITSLADPDIKTARLCSIFYGPIRDSLLRSHLWRFARKQYQLAPLVTEPLFDAGYYFQMPTDCLRVVVPDDEYFQMYGRWSVEGNKILADTDLLNIVGIAKITDTSYFDPIFAEALATRIAHELAMPLAQSAELKQVLKADMRELTIRAAHVGATEQDSQKFISEVLIQAHS
;
A
#
# COMPACT_ATOMS: atom_id res chain seq x y z
N MET A 1 4.85 -24.07 -37.00
CA MET A 1 4.18 -22.76 -36.95
C MET A 1 4.27 -22.31 -35.49
N ALA A 2 5.23 -21.42 -35.19
CA ALA A 2 5.47 -20.91 -33.86
C ALA A 2 4.55 -19.71 -33.62
N GLY A 3 3.65 -19.84 -32.63
CA GLY A 3 2.75 -18.77 -32.23
C GLY A 3 3.52 -17.65 -31.52
N TYR A 4 3.63 -16.52 -32.15
CA TYR A 4 4.16 -15.28 -31.58
C TYR A 4 3.08 -14.69 -30.67
N SER A 5 3.24 -14.82 -29.35
CA SER A 5 2.44 -14.07 -28.38
C SER A 5 3.09 -12.70 -28.20
N PRO A 6 2.48 -11.59 -28.60
CA PRO A 6 3.00 -10.27 -28.28
C PRO A 6 2.74 -10.01 -26.79
N THR A 7 3.74 -10.18 -25.95
CA THR A 7 3.75 -9.58 -24.61
C THR A 7 3.84 -8.08 -24.78
N PHE A 8 2.69 -7.44 -24.84
CA PHE A 8 2.59 -5.98 -24.89
C PHE A 8 3.01 -5.43 -23.53
N SER A 9 4.29 -5.12 -23.40
CA SER A 9 4.87 -4.48 -22.22
C SER A 9 4.66 -2.96 -22.32
N TRP A 10 3.56 -2.46 -21.79
CA TRP A 10 3.30 -1.02 -21.61
C TRP A 10 3.85 -0.47 -20.28
N ARG A 11 4.89 -1.12 -19.75
CA ARG A 11 5.66 -0.63 -18.60
C ARG A 11 6.83 0.27 -19.03
N LEU A 12 6.55 1.35 -19.77
CA LEU A 12 7.47 2.48 -19.92
C LEU A 12 7.00 3.65 -19.05
N GLY A 13 6.68 3.37 -17.79
CA GLY A 13 6.64 4.37 -16.75
C GLY A 13 8.02 4.45 -16.10
N LEU A 14 8.61 5.64 -16.03
CA LEU A 14 9.81 5.93 -15.26
C LEU A 14 9.52 5.47 -13.81
N SER A 15 10.11 4.34 -13.40
CA SER A 15 9.98 3.88 -12.02
C SER A 15 10.83 4.81 -11.15
N ILE A 16 10.17 5.55 -10.27
CA ILE A 16 10.84 6.40 -9.29
C ILE A 16 11.55 5.52 -8.26
N SER A 17 12.83 5.78 -7.98
CA SER A 17 13.61 5.06 -6.98
C SER A 17 13.33 5.57 -5.56
N GLU A 18 13.71 4.78 -4.54
CA GLU A 18 13.65 5.20 -3.14
C GLU A 18 14.42 6.49 -2.88
N VAL A 19 15.58 6.64 -3.52
CA VAL A 19 16.42 7.83 -3.43
C VAL A 19 15.73 9.04 -4.05
N GLU A 20 15.10 8.88 -5.20
CA GLU A 20 14.35 9.97 -5.85
C GLU A 20 13.13 10.40 -5.04
N ILE A 21 12.40 9.47 -4.42
CA ILE A 21 11.30 9.78 -3.49
C ILE A 21 11.82 10.61 -2.29
N CYS A 22 12.95 10.21 -1.73
CA CYS A 22 13.59 10.96 -0.64
C CYS A 22 14.08 12.33 -1.10
N ASN A 23 14.67 12.45 -2.28
CA ASN A 23 15.09 13.73 -2.84
C ASN A 23 13.90 14.65 -3.14
N LEU A 24 12.78 14.10 -3.58
CA LEU A 24 11.53 14.86 -3.71
C LEU A 24 11.05 15.39 -2.34
N ALA A 25 11.16 14.57 -1.28
CA ALA A 25 10.85 15.02 0.07
C ALA A 25 11.78 16.12 0.56
N ILE A 26 13.08 16.02 0.29
CA ILE A 26 14.10 17.02 0.62
C ILE A 26 13.81 18.34 -0.10
N ALA A 27 13.46 18.28 -1.39
CA ALA A 27 13.07 19.45 -2.17
C ALA A 27 11.82 20.14 -1.61
N LYS A 28 10.81 19.35 -1.18
CA LYS A 28 9.58 19.89 -0.54
C LYS A 28 9.87 20.60 0.79
N VAL A 29 10.95 20.26 1.47
CA VAL A 29 11.41 20.94 2.69
C VAL A 29 12.21 22.21 2.38
N GLY A 30 12.58 22.43 1.11
CA GLY A 30 13.41 23.57 0.68
C GLY A 30 14.89 23.40 1.01
N SER A 31 15.35 22.16 1.20
CA SER A 31 16.77 21.86 1.41
C SER A 31 17.43 21.47 0.07
N ASP A 32 18.68 21.86 -0.09
CA ASP A 32 19.54 21.51 -1.23
C ASP A 32 20.45 20.29 -0.97
N SER A 33 20.35 19.70 0.22
CA SER A 33 21.16 18.57 0.65
C SER A 33 20.65 17.25 0.08
N PHE A 34 20.60 17.11 -1.25
CA PHE A 34 20.19 15.90 -1.94
C PHE A 34 21.14 14.75 -1.67
N ILE A 35 20.58 13.52 -1.73
CA ILE A 35 21.30 12.28 -1.46
C ILE A 35 21.44 11.45 -2.72
N THR A 36 22.50 10.66 -2.80
CA THR A 36 22.73 9.66 -3.86
C THR A 36 22.52 8.23 -3.39
N SER A 37 22.50 8.02 -2.06
CA SER A 37 22.25 6.72 -1.43
C SER A 37 21.59 6.91 -0.07
N LEU A 38 20.68 6.01 0.29
CA LEU A 38 20.10 5.93 1.63
C LEU A 38 21.05 5.27 2.64
N ALA A 39 22.06 4.55 2.15
CA ALA A 39 23.02 3.83 2.99
C ALA A 39 24.22 4.68 3.44
N ASP A 40 24.26 5.99 3.08
CA ASP A 40 25.36 6.86 3.43
C ASP A 40 25.25 7.30 4.91
N PRO A 41 26.14 6.83 5.81
CA PRO A 41 26.08 7.14 7.23
C PRO A 41 26.57 8.55 7.57
N ASP A 42 27.35 9.20 6.71
CA ASP A 42 27.99 10.48 6.98
C ASP A 42 27.07 11.65 6.65
N ILE A 43 26.11 11.44 5.76
CA ILE A 43 25.13 12.46 5.36
C ILE A 43 23.91 12.41 6.30
N LYS A 44 23.71 13.50 7.08
CA LYS A 44 22.57 13.64 8.01
C LYS A 44 21.23 13.36 7.33
N THR A 45 21.05 13.90 6.13
CA THR A 45 19.80 13.77 5.35
C THR A 45 19.54 12.32 4.93
N ALA A 46 20.59 11.59 4.50
CA ALA A 46 20.47 10.18 4.15
C ALA A 46 20.07 9.32 5.36
N ARG A 47 20.67 9.56 6.52
CA ARG A 47 20.29 8.87 7.77
C ARG A 47 18.85 9.12 8.17
N LEU A 48 18.36 10.35 8.07
CA LEU A 48 16.97 10.68 8.37
C LEU A 48 16.03 10.00 7.38
N CYS A 49 16.35 10.05 6.09
CA CYS A 49 15.56 9.36 5.06
C CYS A 49 15.51 7.85 5.29
N SER A 50 16.65 7.20 5.61
CA SER A 50 16.68 5.75 5.87
C SER A 50 15.85 5.35 7.09
N ILE A 51 15.78 6.20 8.12
CA ILE A 51 14.95 5.96 9.31
C ILE A 51 13.47 6.07 8.97
N PHE A 52 13.07 7.08 8.19
CA PHE A 52 11.67 7.39 7.96
C PHE A 52 11.05 6.63 6.80
N TYR A 53 11.81 6.30 5.75
CA TYR A 53 11.28 5.76 4.50
C TYR A 53 10.46 4.47 4.71
N GLY A 54 11.05 3.44 5.30
CA GLY A 54 10.39 2.14 5.48
C GLY A 54 9.11 2.21 6.33
N PRO A 55 9.17 2.75 7.57
CA PRO A 55 8.00 2.88 8.43
C PRO A 55 6.89 3.74 7.83
N ILE A 56 7.22 4.83 7.15
CA ILE A 56 6.23 5.71 6.53
C ILE A 56 5.58 5.04 5.34
N ARG A 57 6.36 4.35 4.47
CA ARG A 57 5.83 3.56 3.35
C ARG A 57 4.83 2.53 3.84
N ASP A 58 5.20 1.73 4.82
CA ASP A 58 4.34 0.65 5.34
C ASP A 58 3.07 1.22 6.01
N SER A 59 3.20 2.33 6.73
CA SER A 59 2.07 3.06 7.32
C SER A 59 1.12 3.63 6.24
N LEU A 60 1.66 4.19 5.16
CA LEU A 60 0.88 4.76 4.07
C LEU A 60 0.18 3.66 3.27
N LEU A 61 0.85 2.54 2.99
CA LEU A 61 0.25 1.35 2.38
C LEU A 61 -0.93 0.86 3.22
N ARG A 62 -0.75 0.73 4.54
CA ARG A 62 -1.79 0.26 5.45
C ARG A 62 -3.01 1.21 5.54
N SER A 63 -2.80 2.52 5.38
CA SER A 63 -3.83 3.53 5.64
C SER A 63 -4.90 3.62 4.55
N HIS A 64 -4.60 3.20 3.31
CA HIS A 64 -5.49 3.33 2.16
C HIS A 64 -5.54 2.03 1.34
N LEU A 65 -6.60 1.88 0.53
CA LEU A 65 -6.78 0.72 -0.36
C LEU A 65 -6.06 0.94 -1.70
N TRP A 66 -4.73 0.90 -1.66
CA TRP A 66 -3.92 1.02 -2.87
C TRP A 66 -4.07 -0.22 -3.76
N ARG A 67 -4.55 -0.05 -4.98
CA ARG A 67 -4.81 -1.17 -5.91
C ARG A 67 -3.55 -1.97 -6.23
N PHE A 68 -2.42 -1.30 -6.43
CA PHE A 68 -1.14 -1.95 -6.72
C PHE A 68 -0.60 -2.80 -5.54
N ALA A 69 -1.07 -2.52 -4.31
CA ALA A 69 -0.69 -3.26 -3.11
C ALA A 69 -1.73 -4.33 -2.70
N ARG A 70 -2.82 -4.44 -3.46
CA ARG A 70 -3.84 -5.44 -3.20
C ARG A 70 -3.37 -6.82 -3.64
N LYS A 71 -3.46 -7.81 -2.75
CA LYS A 71 -3.03 -9.19 -2.98
C LYS A 71 -4.03 -10.17 -2.38
N GLN A 72 -4.25 -11.27 -3.08
CA GLN A 72 -5.07 -12.39 -2.62
C GLN A 72 -4.17 -13.43 -1.93
N TYR A 73 -4.68 -14.00 -0.83
CA TYR A 73 -4.03 -15.05 -0.08
C TYR A 73 -5.02 -16.16 0.21
N GLN A 74 -4.56 -17.40 0.08
CA GLN A 74 -5.27 -18.58 0.54
C GLN A 74 -4.55 -19.15 1.75
N LEU A 75 -5.24 -19.30 2.86
CA LEU A 75 -4.69 -19.68 4.15
C LEU A 75 -5.23 -21.00 4.61
N ALA A 76 -4.35 -21.85 5.13
CA ALA A 76 -4.71 -23.10 5.79
C ALA A 76 -4.85 -22.88 7.30
N PRO A 77 -5.73 -23.65 7.99
CA PRO A 77 -5.93 -23.54 9.43
C PRO A 77 -4.68 -23.99 10.19
N LEU A 78 -4.45 -23.34 11.33
CA LEU A 78 -3.43 -23.76 12.28
C LEU A 78 -3.93 -24.96 13.11
N VAL A 79 -2.99 -25.75 13.61
CA VAL A 79 -3.29 -26.86 14.54
C VAL A 79 -3.78 -26.35 15.90
N THR A 80 -3.39 -25.10 16.25
CA THR A 80 -3.82 -24.47 17.51
C THR A 80 -5.28 -24.04 17.40
N GLU A 81 -6.12 -24.59 18.28
CA GLU A 81 -7.54 -24.25 18.34
C GLU A 81 -7.78 -22.96 19.17
N PRO A 82 -8.85 -22.21 18.85
CA PRO A 82 -9.30 -21.09 19.69
C PRO A 82 -9.74 -21.58 21.10
N LEU A 83 -9.49 -20.77 22.12
CA LEU A 83 -9.82 -21.12 23.52
C LEU A 83 -11.32 -21.01 23.84
N PHE A 84 -12.01 -20.08 23.20
CA PHE A 84 -13.38 -19.70 23.58
C PHE A 84 -14.36 -19.69 22.41
N ASP A 85 -13.90 -19.41 21.21
CA ASP A 85 -14.75 -19.28 20.02
C ASP A 85 -14.71 -20.54 19.15
N ALA A 86 -15.82 -20.81 18.46
CA ALA A 86 -15.83 -21.79 17.39
C ALA A 86 -15.07 -21.24 16.17
N GLY A 87 -14.43 -22.11 15.39
CA GLY A 87 -13.68 -21.75 14.20
C GLY A 87 -12.22 -22.18 14.25
N TYR A 88 -11.44 -21.58 13.38
CA TYR A 88 -10.04 -21.92 13.18
C TYR A 88 -9.16 -20.66 13.22
N TYR A 89 -7.93 -20.82 13.71
CA TYR A 89 -6.90 -19.81 13.56
C TYR A 89 -6.15 -19.99 12.24
N PHE A 90 -5.86 -18.88 11.60
CA PHE A 90 -5.02 -18.80 10.40
C PHE A 90 -3.85 -17.87 10.66
N GLN A 91 -2.65 -18.25 10.18
CA GLN A 91 -1.48 -17.37 10.30
C GLN A 91 -1.61 -16.22 9.30
N MET A 92 -1.55 -14.97 9.80
CA MET A 92 -1.46 -13.80 8.91
C MET A 92 -0.15 -13.85 8.11
N PRO A 93 -0.19 -13.68 6.79
CA PRO A 93 1.02 -13.63 5.97
C PRO A 93 1.92 -12.47 6.41
N THR A 94 3.23 -12.70 6.44
CA THR A 94 4.23 -11.73 6.93
C THR A 94 4.31 -10.46 6.08
N ASP A 95 3.91 -10.57 4.83
CA ASP A 95 3.82 -9.45 3.89
C ASP A 95 2.43 -8.78 3.88
N CYS A 96 1.46 -9.28 4.64
CA CYS A 96 0.13 -8.66 4.74
C CYS A 96 0.11 -7.59 5.82
N LEU A 97 0.00 -6.33 5.41
CA LEU A 97 -0.08 -5.19 6.33
C LEU A 97 -1.49 -4.98 6.89
N ARG A 98 -2.52 -5.34 6.14
CA ARG A 98 -3.93 -5.21 6.54
C ARG A 98 -4.79 -6.18 5.77
N VAL A 99 -5.65 -6.90 6.45
CA VAL A 99 -6.76 -7.65 5.83
C VAL A 99 -7.85 -6.66 5.44
N VAL A 100 -8.36 -6.77 4.22
CA VAL A 100 -9.43 -5.91 3.71
C VAL A 100 -10.77 -6.61 3.88
N VAL A 101 -10.92 -7.77 3.27
CA VAL A 101 -12.10 -8.64 3.38
C VAL A 101 -11.69 -10.08 3.12
N PRO A 102 -12.42 -11.07 3.62
CA PRO A 102 -12.41 -12.42 3.06
C PRO A 102 -12.92 -12.40 1.62
N ASP A 103 -12.33 -13.21 0.74
CA ASP A 103 -12.61 -13.20 -0.72
C ASP A 103 -13.75 -14.16 -1.11
N ASP A 104 -14.61 -14.52 -0.17
CA ASP A 104 -15.78 -15.38 -0.35
C ASP A 104 -17.06 -14.57 -0.09
N GLU A 105 -17.98 -14.53 -1.06
CA GLU A 105 -19.22 -13.75 -0.97
C GLU A 105 -20.10 -14.21 0.22
N TYR A 106 -20.19 -15.50 0.44
CA TYR A 106 -20.91 -16.07 1.58
C TYR A 106 -20.26 -15.65 2.90
N PHE A 107 -18.93 -15.72 2.97
CA PHE A 107 -18.17 -15.37 4.17
C PHE A 107 -18.21 -13.87 4.46
N GLN A 108 -18.27 -13.03 3.43
CA GLN A 108 -18.47 -11.58 3.58
C GLN A 108 -19.84 -11.25 4.19
N MET A 109 -20.86 -12.02 3.85
CA MET A 109 -22.23 -11.75 4.24
C MET A 109 -22.62 -12.39 5.59
N TYR A 110 -22.13 -13.58 5.88
CA TYR A 110 -22.58 -14.42 7.02
C TYR A 110 -21.44 -14.92 7.91
N GLY A 111 -20.23 -14.97 7.44
CA GLY A 111 -19.10 -15.52 8.16
C GLY A 111 -18.59 -14.58 9.27
N ARG A 112 -18.24 -15.16 10.42
CA ARG A 112 -17.56 -14.41 11.50
C ARG A 112 -16.06 -14.54 11.33
N TRP A 113 -15.39 -13.40 11.40
CA TRP A 113 -13.94 -13.36 11.38
C TRP A 113 -13.41 -12.17 12.21
N SER A 114 -12.23 -12.34 12.78
CA SER A 114 -11.52 -11.27 13.50
C SER A 114 -10.01 -11.40 13.31
N VAL A 115 -9.30 -10.30 13.53
CA VAL A 115 -7.82 -10.29 13.55
C VAL A 115 -7.37 -10.20 15.00
N GLU A 116 -6.62 -11.20 15.44
CA GLU A 116 -6.10 -11.30 16.80
C GLU A 116 -4.58 -11.41 16.79
N GLY A 117 -3.91 -10.27 17.04
CA GLY A 117 -2.46 -10.18 16.94
C GLY A 117 -1.96 -10.44 15.53
N ASN A 118 -1.26 -11.55 15.32
CA ASN A 118 -0.75 -11.99 14.02
C ASN A 118 -1.54 -13.17 13.43
N LYS A 119 -2.75 -13.45 13.94
CA LYS A 119 -3.63 -14.50 13.49
C LYS A 119 -4.96 -13.94 13.04
N ILE A 120 -5.65 -14.71 12.22
CA ILE A 120 -7.04 -14.47 11.82
C ILE A 120 -7.86 -15.61 12.39
N LEU A 121 -8.91 -15.29 13.14
CA LEU A 121 -9.93 -16.24 13.56
C LEU A 121 -11.06 -16.21 12.55
N ALA A 122 -11.52 -17.37 12.08
CA ALA A 122 -12.63 -17.46 11.14
C ALA A 122 -13.37 -18.79 11.24
N ASP A 123 -14.67 -18.77 10.95
CA ASP A 123 -15.59 -19.92 10.97
C ASP A 123 -15.53 -20.72 9.64
N THR A 124 -14.34 -21.09 9.19
CA THR A 124 -14.12 -21.88 7.97
C THR A 124 -12.82 -22.68 8.09
N ASP A 125 -12.73 -23.79 7.38
CA ASP A 125 -11.52 -24.63 7.30
C ASP A 125 -10.58 -24.22 6.16
N LEU A 126 -11.01 -23.33 5.27
CA LEU A 126 -10.22 -22.72 4.22
C LEU A 126 -10.55 -21.23 4.13
N LEU A 127 -9.57 -20.37 4.34
CA LEU A 127 -9.77 -18.95 4.36
C LEU A 127 -9.08 -18.28 3.17
N ASN A 128 -9.87 -17.70 2.27
CA ASN A 128 -9.39 -16.81 1.21
C ASN A 128 -9.57 -15.37 1.66
N ILE A 129 -8.52 -14.58 1.60
CA ILE A 129 -8.55 -13.16 1.97
C ILE A 129 -7.94 -12.27 0.90
N VAL A 130 -8.44 -11.06 0.84
CA VAL A 130 -7.78 -9.94 0.16
C VAL A 130 -7.12 -9.05 1.19
N GLY A 131 -5.86 -8.77 1.02
CA GLY A 131 -5.10 -7.91 1.92
C GLY A 131 -4.32 -6.83 1.17
N ILE A 132 -3.81 -5.86 1.92
CA ILE A 132 -2.80 -4.91 1.47
C ILE A 132 -1.43 -5.49 1.79
N ALA A 133 -0.67 -5.76 0.74
CA ALA A 133 0.67 -6.30 0.85
C ALA A 133 1.72 -5.21 1.09
N LYS A 134 2.78 -5.57 1.76
CA LYS A 134 4.00 -4.76 1.86
C LYS A 134 4.73 -4.79 0.52
N ILE A 135 4.67 -3.68 -0.21
CA ILE A 135 5.38 -3.50 -1.48
C ILE A 135 6.65 -2.70 -1.21
N THR A 136 7.79 -3.30 -1.54
CA THR A 136 9.12 -2.66 -1.40
C THR A 136 9.70 -2.24 -2.74
N ASP A 137 9.32 -2.90 -3.82
CA ASP A 137 9.76 -2.55 -5.18
C ASP A 137 9.00 -1.31 -5.67
N THR A 138 9.71 -0.21 -5.83
CA THR A 138 9.15 1.08 -6.23
C THR A 138 8.62 1.10 -7.66
N SER A 139 8.98 0.11 -8.49
CA SER A 139 8.44 -0.03 -9.86
C SER A 139 6.93 -0.29 -9.91
N TYR A 140 6.37 -0.77 -8.81
CA TYR A 140 4.92 -0.98 -8.65
C TYR A 140 4.18 0.24 -8.10
N PHE A 141 4.88 1.27 -7.65
CA PHE A 141 4.23 2.41 -6.99
C PHE A 141 3.39 3.21 -7.98
N ASP A 142 2.18 3.50 -7.56
CA ASP A 142 1.35 4.50 -8.20
C ASP A 142 1.98 5.90 -8.04
N PRO A 143 1.94 6.78 -9.06
CA PRO A 143 2.50 8.12 -8.95
C PRO A 143 1.93 8.96 -7.79
N ILE A 144 0.64 8.82 -7.50
CA ILE A 144 0.00 9.52 -6.36
C ILE A 144 0.53 8.96 -5.04
N PHE A 145 0.77 7.65 -4.97
CA PHE A 145 1.39 7.03 -3.80
C PHE A 145 2.81 7.55 -3.57
N ALA A 146 3.64 7.61 -4.62
CA ALA A 146 5.01 8.11 -4.54
C ALA A 146 5.05 9.58 -4.08
N GLU A 147 4.14 10.42 -4.60
CA GLU A 147 3.99 11.82 -4.18
C GLU A 147 3.55 11.93 -2.72
N ALA A 148 2.56 11.13 -2.30
CA ALA A 148 2.08 11.10 -0.92
C ALA A 148 3.16 10.62 0.05
N LEU A 149 3.95 9.61 -0.35
CA LEU A 149 5.08 9.11 0.42
C LEU A 149 6.15 10.19 0.61
N ALA A 150 6.56 10.86 -0.48
CA ALA A 150 7.51 11.97 -0.43
C ALA A 150 7.01 13.11 0.46
N THR A 151 5.73 13.49 0.36
CA THR A 151 5.14 14.57 1.18
C THR A 151 5.10 14.19 2.66
N ARG A 152 4.82 12.91 2.97
CA ARG A 152 4.82 12.44 4.35
C ARG A 152 6.22 12.35 4.95
N ILE A 153 7.23 11.95 4.17
CA ILE A 153 8.64 12.03 4.57
C ILE A 153 9.03 13.48 4.79
N ALA A 154 8.69 14.41 3.88
CA ALA A 154 8.95 15.83 4.02
C ALA A 154 8.37 16.42 5.32
N HIS A 155 7.16 16.01 5.70
CA HIS A 155 6.54 16.41 6.97
C HIS A 155 7.41 16.03 8.19
N GLU A 156 8.01 14.84 8.20
CA GLU A 156 8.92 14.46 9.28
C GLU A 156 10.28 15.16 9.20
N LEU A 157 10.75 15.47 7.98
CA LEU A 157 12.00 16.20 7.74
C LEU A 157 11.89 17.70 8.02
N ALA A 158 10.69 18.29 8.06
CA ALA A 158 10.49 19.72 8.23
C ALA A 158 11.15 20.29 9.51
N MET A 159 11.04 19.59 10.64
CA MET A 159 11.67 20.02 11.89
C MET A 159 13.19 19.80 11.90
N PRO A 160 13.74 18.62 11.58
CA PRO A 160 15.18 18.38 11.66
C PRO A 160 16.01 19.07 10.58
N LEU A 161 15.42 19.47 9.44
CA LEU A 161 16.14 20.15 8.34
C LEU A 161 15.82 21.64 8.27
N ALA A 162 14.54 22.03 8.24
CA ALA A 162 14.11 23.42 8.07
C ALA A 162 13.79 24.14 9.37
N GLN A 163 13.67 23.44 10.50
CA GLN A 163 13.26 23.98 11.81
C GLN A 163 11.95 24.82 11.73
N SER A 164 11.06 24.48 10.80
CA SER A 164 9.85 25.23 10.52
C SER A 164 8.60 24.44 10.90
N ALA A 165 7.90 24.90 11.95
CA ALA A 165 6.61 24.39 12.34
C ALA A 165 5.50 24.79 11.34
N GLU A 166 5.63 25.94 10.70
CA GLU A 166 4.72 26.41 9.65
C GLU A 166 4.74 25.48 8.46
N LEU A 167 5.95 25.17 7.94
CA LEU A 167 6.11 24.21 6.83
C LEU A 167 5.51 22.85 7.17
N LYS A 168 5.70 22.38 8.41
CA LYS A 168 5.10 21.14 8.87
C LYS A 168 3.57 21.16 8.79
N GLN A 169 2.92 22.30 9.09
CA GLN A 169 1.46 22.43 8.95
C GLN A 169 1.01 22.47 7.49
N VAL A 170 1.75 23.14 6.61
CA VAL A 170 1.45 23.17 5.17
C VAL A 170 1.53 21.74 4.59
N LEU A 171 2.62 21.02 4.84
CA LEU A 171 2.79 19.63 4.38
C LEU A 171 1.71 18.69 4.92
N LYS A 172 1.19 18.96 6.12
CA LYS A 172 0.06 18.20 6.67
C LYS A 172 -1.25 18.46 5.90
N ALA A 173 -1.46 19.67 5.41
CA ALA A 173 -2.62 20.01 4.57
C ALA A 173 -2.49 19.32 3.19
N ASP A 174 -1.32 19.38 2.56
CA ASP A 174 -1.03 18.71 1.30
C ASP A 174 -1.25 17.20 1.37
N MET A 175 -0.84 16.56 2.47
CA MET A 175 -1.09 15.13 2.69
C MET A 175 -2.58 14.78 2.69
N ARG A 176 -3.42 15.63 3.29
CA ARG A 176 -4.88 15.41 3.30
C ARG A 176 -5.45 15.49 1.90
N GLU A 177 -5.04 16.48 1.13
CA GLU A 177 -5.47 16.63 -0.27
C GLU A 177 -5.06 15.43 -1.13
N LEU A 178 -3.82 14.98 -1.03
CA LEU A 178 -3.33 13.79 -1.74
C LEU A 178 -4.10 12.52 -1.36
N THR A 179 -4.45 12.35 -0.09
CA THR A 179 -5.26 11.22 0.37
C THR A 179 -6.67 11.24 -0.24
N ILE A 180 -7.29 12.42 -0.33
CA ILE A 180 -8.61 12.60 -0.96
C ILE A 180 -8.51 12.28 -2.47
N ARG A 181 -7.49 12.80 -3.16
CA ARG A 181 -7.26 12.50 -4.58
C ARG A 181 -7.06 11.01 -4.84
N ALA A 182 -6.27 10.33 -4.03
CA ALA A 182 -6.06 8.89 -4.12
C ALA A 182 -7.38 8.10 -3.95
N ALA A 183 -8.23 8.51 -2.99
CA ALA A 183 -9.54 7.90 -2.78
C ALA A 183 -10.46 8.07 -4.00
N HIS A 184 -10.49 9.26 -4.60
CA HIS A 184 -11.30 9.52 -5.80
C HIS A 184 -10.87 8.70 -7.01
N VAL A 185 -9.57 8.63 -7.30
CA VAL A 185 -9.05 7.83 -8.42
C VAL A 185 -9.38 6.35 -8.21
N GLY A 186 -9.18 5.82 -7.01
CA GLY A 186 -9.52 4.44 -6.68
C GLY A 186 -11.01 4.11 -6.84
N ALA A 187 -11.91 5.02 -6.47
CA ALA A 187 -13.35 4.86 -6.62
C ALA A 187 -13.78 4.86 -8.10
N THR A 188 -13.30 5.82 -8.89
CA THR A 188 -13.63 5.94 -10.32
C THR A 188 -13.19 4.71 -11.13
N GLU A 189 -12.03 4.14 -10.82
CA GLU A 189 -11.55 2.92 -11.45
C GLU A 189 -12.39 1.69 -11.07
N GLN A 190 -12.93 1.64 -9.85
CA GLN A 190 -13.77 0.55 -9.39
C GLN A 190 -15.14 0.55 -10.08
N ASP A 191 -15.73 1.72 -10.26
CA ASP A 191 -17.02 1.88 -10.96
C ASP A 191 -16.91 1.52 -12.44
N SER A 192 -15.80 1.87 -13.10
CA SER A 192 -15.57 1.49 -14.50
C SER A 192 -15.49 -0.03 -14.71
N GLN A 193 -14.92 -0.77 -13.75
CA GLN A 193 -14.86 -2.25 -13.84
C GLN A 193 -16.22 -2.90 -13.64
N LYS A 194 -17.06 -2.40 -12.73
CA LYS A 194 -18.44 -2.87 -12.55
C LYS A 194 -19.26 -2.65 -13.81
N PHE A 195 -19.18 -1.45 -14.39
CA PHE A 195 -19.90 -1.11 -15.63
C PHE A 195 -19.52 -2.03 -16.80
N ILE A 196 -18.22 -2.31 -17.01
CA ILE A 196 -17.75 -3.21 -18.05
C ILE A 196 -18.24 -4.65 -17.82
N SER A 197 -18.22 -5.13 -16.57
CA SER A 197 -18.70 -6.49 -16.26
C SER A 197 -20.20 -6.64 -16.49
N GLU A 198 -21.01 -5.65 -16.15
CA GLU A 198 -22.45 -5.63 -16.39
C GLU A 198 -22.79 -5.62 -17.89
N VAL A 199 -22.08 -4.80 -18.67
CA VAL A 199 -22.26 -4.73 -20.13
C VAL A 199 -21.89 -6.05 -20.82
N LEU A 200 -20.82 -6.72 -20.38
CA LEU A 200 -20.42 -8.03 -20.92
C LEU A 200 -21.42 -9.15 -20.56
N ILE A 201 -22.00 -9.13 -19.38
CA ILE A 201 -23.04 -10.11 -18.97
C ILE A 201 -24.29 -9.91 -19.81
N GLN A 202 -24.72 -8.67 -20.04
CA GLN A 202 -25.90 -8.38 -20.89
C GLN A 202 -25.69 -8.72 -22.37
N ALA A 203 -24.46 -8.65 -22.87
CA ALA A 203 -24.14 -8.99 -24.25
C ALA A 203 -24.13 -10.52 -24.53
N HIS A 204 -24.14 -11.37 -23.49
CA HIS A 204 -24.12 -12.82 -23.60
C HIS A 204 -25.44 -13.49 -23.16
N SER A 205 -26.46 -12.70 -22.85
CA SER A 205 -27.83 -13.14 -22.54
C SER A 205 -28.76 -12.91 -23.70
#